data_7a7c86103eca42d5b1b2448c14b6cd51
#
_entry.id   7a7c86103eca42d5b1b2448c14b6cd51
#
_cell.length_a   1.000
_cell.length_b   1.000
_cell.length_c   1.000
_cell.angle_alpha   90.00
_cell.angle_beta   90.00
_cell.angle_gamma   90.00
#
_symmetry.space_group_name_H-M   'P 1'
#
loop_
_entity.id
_entity.type
_entity.pdbx_description
1 polymer ?
#
loop_
_entity_poly.entity_id
_entity_poly.type
_entity_poly.pdbx_seq_one_letter_code
_entity_poly.pdbx_strand_id
1 'polypeptide(L)'
;MSVPRITKEDLKARLDDETSGDPIIVDVRLKYPYEHSTLTLPGAMRLDPDALDTTTLSPDSDIVTYDSDPEELVSAKVAATLIRQGYRASALEGGLPDWITAKFPTDTKDAPKQAPPKAGGLKG
;
A
#
# COMPACT_ATOMS: atom_id res chain seq x y z
N MET A 1 13.13 7.79 17.26
CA MET A 1 13.64 7.87 15.88
C MET A 1 12.49 7.90 14.90
N SER A 2 12.56 8.79 13.94
CA SER A 2 11.49 8.93 12.97
C SER A 2 11.58 7.89 11.87
N VAL A 3 10.42 7.43 11.44
CA VAL A 3 10.33 6.57 10.27
C VAL A 3 10.36 7.46 9.02
N PRO A 4 11.07 7.08 7.96
CA PRO A 4 11.00 7.82 6.70
C PRO A 4 9.56 7.90 6.18
N ARG A 5 9.24 9.01 5.59
CA ARG A 5 7.92 9.21 4.99
C ARG A 5 8.06 9.64 3.55
N ILE A 6 7.09 9.23 2.74
CA ILE A 6 7.03 9.65 1.35
C ILE A 6 5.72 10.42 1.17
N THR A 7 5.78 11.56 0.48
CA THR A 7 4.57 12.32 0.20
C THR A 7 3.76 11.62 -0.89
N LYS A 8 2.46 11.93 -0.93
CA LYS A 8 1.62 11.37 -1.99
C LYS A 8 2.09 11.82 -3.37
N GLU A 9 2.60 13.06 -3.47
CA GLU A 9 3.11 13.55 -4.74
C GLU A 9 4.34 12.79 -5.19
N ASP A 10 5.26 12.52 -4.27
CA ASP A 10 6.47 11.77 -4.61
C ASP A 10 6.14 10.34 -4.99
N LEU A 11 5.23 9.71 -4.26
CA LEU A 11 4.82 8.35 -4.61
C LEU A 11 4.14 8.30 -5.96
N LYS A 12 3.25 9.27 -6.22
CA LYS A 12 2.58 9.34 -7.52
C LYS A 12 3.60 9.48 -8.65
N ALA A 13 4.61 10.33 -8.46
CA ALA A 13 5.66 10.50 -9.45
C ALA A 13 6.44 9.20 -9.68
N ARG A 14 6.71 8.44 -8.61
CA ARG A 14 7.39 7.15 -8.74
C ARG A 14 6.56 6.14 -9.52
N LEU A 15 5.26 6.12 -9.28
CA LEU A 15 4.38 5.19 -10.00
C LEU A 15 4.23 5.55 -11.46
N ASP A 16 4.34 6.83 -11.79
CA ASP A 16 4.24 7.29 -13.17
C ASP A 16 5.55 7.17 -13.93
N ASP A 17 6.67 6.98 -13.25
CA ASP A 17 7.98 6.92 -13.87
C ASP A 17 8.30 5.48 -14.24
N GLU A 18 8.23 5.19 -15.53
CA GLU A 18 8.43 3.84 -16.03
C GLU A 18 9.89 3.40 -16.01
N THR A 19 10.81 4.32 -15.73
CA THR A 19 12.23 3.99 -15.78
C THR A 19 12.82 3.60 -14.44
N SER A 20 12.17 3.95 -13.34
CA SER A 20 12.77 3.74 -12.02
C SER A 20 12.24 2.49 -11.29
N GLY A 21 11.29 1.79 -11.86
CA GLY A 21 10.69 0.62 -11.20
C GLY A 21 9.76 1.04 -10.07
N ASP A 22 8.71 0.27 -9.85
CA ASP A 22 7.72 0.61 -8.84
C ASP A 22 8.15 0.14 -7.47
N PRO A 23 7.88 0.91 -6.41
CA PRO A 23 8.04 0.39 -5.06
C PRO A 23 6.98 -0.66 -4.77
N ILE A 24 7.23 -1.49 -3.76
CA ILE A 24 6.21 -2.40 -3.26
C ILE A 24 5.29 -1.59 -2.35
N ILE A 25 4.02 -1.51 -2.68
CA ILE A 25 3.04 -0.78 -1.88
C ILE A 25 2.29 -1.77 -1.01
N VAL A 26 2.28 -1.53 0.30
CA VAL A 26 1.73 -2.46 1.26
C VAL A 26 0.62 -1.80 2.05
N ASP A 27 -0.56 -2.39 1.98
CA ASP A 27 -1.73 -1.93 2.73
C ASP A 27 -1.69 -2.58 4.11
N VAL A 28 -1.46 -1.77 5.13
CA VAL A 28 -1.38 -2.26 6.51
C VAL A 28 -2.49 -1.69 7.38
N ARG A 29 -3.63 -1.36 6.77
CA ARG A 29 -4.78 -0.89 7.53
C ARG A 29 -5.18 -1.94 8.56
N LEU A 30 -5.74 -1.48 9.68
CA LEU A 30 -6.36 -2.40 10.63
C LEU A 30 -7.49 -3.16 9.95
N LYS A 31 -7.83 -4.29 10.53
CA LYS A 31 -8.79 -5.20 9.90
C LYS A 31 -10.10 -4.52 9.51
N TYR A 32 -10.69 -3.77 10.44
CA TYR A 32 -11.99 -3.19 10.23
C TYR A 32 -11.99 -2.14 9.11
N PRO A 33 -11.10 -1.13 9.14
CA PRO A 33 -11.04 -0.19 8.02
C PRO A 33 -10.73 -0.87 6.69
N TYR A 34 -9.88 -1.89 6.70
CA TYR A 34 -9.56 -2.61 5.48
C TYR A 34 -10.77 -3.32 4.91
N GLU A 35 -11.52 -4.04 5.75
CA GLU A 35 -12.65 -4.84 5.29
C GLU A 35 -13.81 -3.98 4.81
N HIS A 36 -13.95 -2.77 5.35
CA HIS A 36 -15.05 -1.88 4.99
C HIS A 36 -14.72 -0.95 3.84
N SER A 37 -13.53 -1.04 3.28
CA SER A 37 -13.12 -0.20 2.16
C SER A 37 -13.12 -1.02 0.88
N THR A 38 -13.48 -0.37 -0.23
CA THR A 38 -13.39 -1.00 -1.55
C THR A 38 -12.19 -0.51 -2.34
N LEU A 39 -11.43 0.45 -1.82
CA LEU A 39 -10.34 1.08 -2.56
C LEU A 39 -9.00 0.75 -1.96
N THR A 40 -7.99 0.63 -2.83
CA THR A 40 -6.58 0.49 -2.42
C THR A 40 -5.74 1.42 -3.29
N LEU A 41 -4.50 1.66 -2.89
CA LEU A 41 -3.53 2.25 -3.80
C LEU A 41 -3.27 1.27 -4.95
N PRO A 42 -2.85 1.78 -6.12
CA PRO A 42 -2.61 0.91 -7.27
C PRO A 42 -1.56 -0.16 -6.95
N GLY A 43 -1.88 -1.40 -7.28
CA GLY A 43 -0.95 -2.50 -7.11
C GLY A 43 -0.62 -2.89 -5.68
N ALA A 44 -1.36 -2.37 -4.70
CA ALA A 44 -1.06 -2.64 -3.29
C ALA A 44 -1.29 -4.10 -2.93
N MET A 45 -0.38 -4.63 -2.11
CA MET A 45 -0.59 -5.94 -1.51
C MET A 45 -1.00 -5.76 -0.05
N ARG A 46 -1.73 -6.74 0.45
CA ARG A 46 -2.23 -6.66 1.83
C ARG A 46 -1.30 -7.40 2.78
N LEU A 47 -0.88 -6.71 3.86
CA LEU A 47 -0.25 -7.37 5.00
C LEU A 47 -1.02 -6.99 6.24
N ASP A 48 -1.38 -8.00 7.03
CA ASP A 48 -2.07 -7.78 8.29
C ASP A 48 -1.06 -7.21 9.29
N PRO A 49 -1.30 -6.01 9.84
CA PRO A 49 -0.33 -5.42 10.78
C PRO A 49 -0.18 -6.22 12.07
N ASP A 50 -1.15 -7.05 12.40
CA ASP A 50 -1.09 -7.88 13.62
C ASP A 50 -0.48 -9.25 13.35
N ALA A 51 -0.23 -9.59 12.11
CA ALA A 51 0.34 -10.89 11.74
C ALA A 51 1.20 -10.72 10.49
N LEU A 52 2.27 -9.93 10.61
CA LEU A 52 3.11 -9.58 9.46
C LEU A 52 3.82 -10.81 8.91
N ASP A 53 3.60 -11.06 7.63
CA ASP A 53 4.29 -12.10 6.89
C ASP A 53 5.12 -11.42 5.81
N THR A 54 6.43 -11.34 6.04
CA THR A 54 7.32 -10.62 5.14
C THR A 54 7.96 -11.53 4.09
N THR A 55 7.53 -12.77 3.99
CA THR A 55 8.18 -13.73 3.08
C THR A 55 8.06 -13.36 1.62
N THR A 56 7.05 -12.55 1.26
CA THR A 56 6.86 -12.11 -0.11
C THR A 56 7.54 -10.77 -0.42
N LEU A 57 8.17 -10.15 0.57
CA LEU A 57 8.81 -8.86 0.37
C LEU A 57 10.27 -9.05 -0.03
N SER A 58 10.73 -8.18 -0.93
CA SER A 58 12.11 -8.19 -1.38
C SER A 58 12.91 -7.13 -0.63
N PRO A 59 14.04 -7.50 0.03
CA PRO A 59 14.86 -6.48 0.69
C PRO A 59 15.55 -5.54 -0.29
N ASP A 60 15.56 -5.88 -1.57
CA ASP A 60 16.19 -5.03 -2.59
C ASP A 60 15.24 -3.97 -3.15
N SER A 61 13.98 -4.02 -2.79
CA SER A 61 12.98 -3.06 -3.28
C SER A 61 12.63 -2.06 -2.22
N ASP A 62 12.26 -0.85 -2.66
CA ASP A 62 11.67 0.12 -1.75
C ASP A 62 10.25 -0.30 -1.42
N ILE A 63 9.88 -0.12 -0.15
CA ILE A 63 8.56 -0.52 0.33
C ILE A 63 7.86 0.72 0.87
N VAL A 64 6.60 0.90 0.50
CA VAL A 64 5.78 1.99 1.01
C VAL A 64 4.59 1.39 1.73
N THR A 65 4.47 1.68 3.02
CA THR A 65 3.31 1.23 3.79
C THR A 65 2.28 2.35 3.85
N TYR A 66 1.00 1.99 3.89
CA TYR A 66 -0.03 2.99 4.10
C TYR A 66 -1.18 2.41 4.91
N ASP A 67 -1.87 3.29 5.61
CA ASP A 67 -3.10 2.93 6.32
C ASP A 67 -4.17 3.99 6.05
N SER A 68 -5.27 3.95 6.79
CA SER A 68 -6.34 4.92 6.62
C SER A 68 -6.30 6.04 7.64
N ASP A 69 -5.26 6.08 8.47
CA ASP A 69 -5.12 7.10 9.50
C ASP A 69 -4.30 8.27 8.94
N PRO A 70 -4.83 9.50 8.93
CA PRO A 70 -4.05 10.64 8.43
C PRO A 70 -2.78 10.89 9.22
N GLU A 71 -2.67 10.36 10.44
CA GLU A 71 -1.46 10.49 11.25
C GLU A 71 -0.52 9.29 11.13
N GLU A 72 -0.85 8.33 10.28
CA GLU A 72 0.01 7.18 9.94
C GLU A 72 0.41 6.34 11.15
N LEU A 73 -0.49 6.19 12.10
CA LEU A 73 -0.16 5.49 13.35
C LEU A 73 0.22 4.02 13.10
N VAL A 74 -0.47 3.36 12.20
CA VAL A 74 -0.20 1.95 11.89
C VAL A 74 0.91 1.82 10.88
N SER A 75 0.85 2.60 9.79
CA SER A 75 1.83 2.48 8.71
C SER A 75 3.24 2.82 9.17
N ALA A 76 3.38 3.85 10.01
CA ALA A 76 4.70 4.20 10.55
C ALA A 76 5.23 3.09 11.44
N LYS A 77 4.37 2.48 12.24
CA LYS A 77 4.79 1.38 13.11
C LYS A 77 5.26 0.17 12.32
N VAL A 78 4.52 -0.19 11.27
CA VAL A 78 4.89 -1.30 10.41
C VAL A 78 6.17 -0.99 9.65
N ALA A 79 6.30 0.23 9.12
CA ALA A 79 7.54 0.61 8.43
C ALA A 79 8.74 0.49 9.36
N ALA A 80 8.61 0.93 10.62
CA ALA A 80 9.69 0.79 11.59
C ALA A 80 10.06 -0.67 11.81
N THR A 81 9.06 -1.54 11.90
CA THR A 81 9.31 -2.98 12.07
C THR A 81 10.06 -3.55 10.86
N LEU A 82 9.65 -3.17 9.66
CA LEU A 82 10.31 -3.64 8.44
C LEU A 82 11.75 -3.16 8.37
N ILE A 83 11.99 -1.90 8.75
CA ILE A 83 13.36 -1.36 8.75
C ILE A 83 14.24 -2.18 9.70
N ARG A 84 13.74 -2.54 10.88
CA ARG A 84 14.50 -3.36 11.81
C ARG A 84 14.80 -4.74 11.25
N GLN A 85 14.02 -5.21 10.29
CA GLN A 85 14.24 -6.50 9.64
C GLN A 85 15.09 -6.40 8.38
N GLY A 86 15.59 -5.21 8.05
CA GLY A 86 16.51 -5.04 6.93
C GLY A 86 15.87 -4.55 5.64
N TYR A 87 14.60 -4.16 5.68
CA TYR A 87 13.90 -3.66 4.50
C TYR A 87 14.01 -2.13 4.42
N ARG A 88 13.90 -1.60 3.20
CA ARG A 88 13.83 -0.16 2.98
C ARG A 88 12.36 0.25 2.92
N ALA A 89 11.84 0.80 4.00
CA ALA A 89 10.43 1.10 4.11
C ALA A 89 10.20 2.56 4.44
N SER A 90 9.11 3.11 3.92
CA SER A 90 8.63 4.46 4.22
C SER A 90 7.13 4.39 4.42
N ALA A 91 6.59 5.30 5.21
CA ALA A 91 5.15 5.42 5.40
C ALA A 91 4.61 6.52 4.50
N LEU A 92 3.45 6.30 3.89
CA LEU A 92 2.81 7.30 3.05
C LEU A 92 2.18 8.38 3.91
N GLU A 93 2.62 9.62 3.72
CA GLU A 93 2.10 10.75 4.46
C GLU A 93 0.62 10.94 4.15
N GLY A 94 -0.18 11.12 5.21
CA GLY A 94 -1.62 11.34 5.09
C GLY A 94 -2.42 10.10 4.80
N GLY A 95 -1.78 8.99 4.48
CA GLY A 95 -2.47 7.73 4.25
C GLY A 95 -3.40 7.73 3.06
N LEU A 96 -4.27 6.72 3.01
CA LEU A 96 -5.23 6.58 1.92
C LEU A 96 -6.19 7.77 1.80
N PRO A 97 -6.71 8.34 2.91
CA PRO A 97 -7.64 9.47 2.75
C PRO A 97 -7.05 10.64 1.98
N ASP A 98 -5.79 10.96 2.21
CA ASP A 98 -5.16 12.08 1.53
C ASP A 98 -4.93 11.79 0.06
N TRP A 99 -4.59 10.54 -0.27
CA TRP A 99 -4.44 10.08 -1.64
C TRP A 99 -5.76 10.23 -2.40
N ILE A 100 -6.86 9.81 -1.79
CA ILE A 100 -8.19 9.91 -2.39
C ILE A 100 -8.60 11.36 -2.57
N THR A 101 -8.34 12.19 -1.55
CA THR A 101 -8.68 13.61 -1.62
C THR A 101 -7.96 14.31 -2.78
N ALA A 102 -6.73 13.89 -3.06
CA ALA A 102 -5.96 14.42 -4.18
C ALA A 102 -6.44 13.87 -5.53
N LYS A 103 -7.40 12.95 -5.51
CA LYS A 103 -7.96 12.32 -6.73
C LYS A 103 -6.92 11.55 -7.53
N PHE A 104 -5.94 11.00 -6.84
CA PHE A 104 -4.96 10.12 -7.48
C PHE A 104 -5.58 8.76 -7.76
N PRO A 105 -5.04 7.99 -8.70
CA PRO A 105 -5.64 6.70 -9.10
C PRO A 105 -5.70 5.70 -7.95
N THR A 106 -6.74 4.91 -7.93
CA THR A 106 -6.90 3.82 -6.97
C THR A 106 -7.31 2.55 -7.71
N ASP A 107 -7.06 1.41 -7.06
CA ASP A 107 -7.60 0.15 -7.53
C ASP A 107 -8.80 -0.23 -6.67
N THR A 108 -9.66 -1.07 -7.21
CA THR A 108 -10.78 -1.61 -6.45
C THR A 108 -10.34 -2.90 -5.80
N LYS A 109 -10.49 -2.97 -4.49
CA LYS A 109 -10.03 -4.12 -3.71
C LYS A 109 -10.66 -5.43 -4.16
N ASP A 110 -11.91 -5.37 -4.57
CA ASP A 110 -12.63 -6.56 -5.00
C ASP A 110 -12.54 -6.80 -6.49
N ALA A 111 -11.78 -6.00 -7.22
CA ALA A 111 -11.62 -6.24 -8.64
C ALA A 111 -10.97 -7.60 -8.86
N PRO A 112 -11.46 -8.38 -9.82
CA PRO A 112 -10.83 -9.68 -10.07
C PRO A 112 -9.43 -9.48 -10.59
N LYS A 113 -8.51 -9.83 -9.80
CA LYS A 113 -7.14 -9.80 -10.19
C LYS A 113 -6.82 -10.98 -10.99
N GLN A 114 -7.65 -11.75 -10.79
CA GLN A 114 -7.60 -12.93 -11.40
C GLN A 114 -8.61 -12.92 -12.44
N ALA A 115 -8.91 -12.81 -13.03
CA ALA A 115 -9.83 -12.55 -13.72
C ALA A 115 -10.75 -12.80 -13.98
N PRO A 116 -10.90 -13.11 -14.22
CA PRO A 116 -11.60 -13.19 -14.59
C PRO A 116 -12.35 -13.49 -14.86
N PRO A 117 -12.59 -13.65 -15.02
CA PRO A 117 -13.37 -13.67 -15.24
C PRO A 117 -14.22 -13.85 -15.48
N LYS A 118 -14.61 -14.07 -15.36
CA LYS A 118 -15.34 -14.09 -15.26
C LYS A 118 -15.94 -13.81 -15.85
N ALA A 119 -15.95 -14.16 -16.26
CA ALA A 119 -16.52 -13.83 -16.47
C ALA A 119 -17.02 -13.74 -16.86
N GLY A 120 -16.90 -14.13 -17.24
CA GLY A 120 -17.43 -13.85 -17.25
C GLY A 120 -17.88 -13.90 -17.43
N GLY A 121 -17.82 -14.31 -17.52
CA GLY A 121 -18.27 -14.13 -17.22
C GLY A 121 -18.82 -14.16 -17.23
N LEU A 122 -18.96 -14.47 -17.15
CA LEU A 122 -19.41 -14.29 -16.80
C LEU A 122 -20.01 -14.08 -16.79
N LYS A 123 -20.44 -14.26 -16.93
CA LYS A 123 -20.75 -13.92 -16.66
C LYS A 123 -20.94 -13.53 -17.04
N GLY A 124 -20.62 -13.92 -17.57
CA GLY A 124 -20.51 -13.51 -17.54
C GLY A 124 -20.54 -13.28 -17.72
#